data_002c9787b3efc8dae2dd37df8ae71a34
#
_entry.id   002c9787b3efc8dae2dd37df8ae71a34
#
_cell.length_a   1.000
_cell.length_b   1.000
_cell.length_c   1.000
_cell.angle_alpha   90.00
_cell.angle_beta   90.00
_cell.angle_gamma   90.00
#
_symmetry.space_group_name_H-M   'P 1'
#
loop_
_entity.id
_entity.type
_entity.pdbx_description
1 polymer ?
#
loop_
_entity_poly.entity_id
_entity_poly.type
_entity_poly.pdbx_seq_one_letter_code
_entity_poly.pdbx_strand_id
1 'polypeptide(L)'
;MGATEHDPIACGLSSAAASALQQQYGPNRLPTAHAPRWWQQLLAQFRNTLIAILLAAALLSLVLGHLVDGAVIGTVILINTLLGFVQENRAEKAVQALQSFLAPRVLVCRDGEWQHLPAEALVPGDWVRIENGARISADMRLLEAHALRVDESLLTGESVPVDKTTSGDAGELLLRAGTLVTGGDGVGQVTATGSATEIGRIHQLMGTTLTMRSPLLERISRLSRTLAFTVVLLAAIAASIAWWRDEALEFALLAAISLAVAIIPEGLPAVISVTLALGVQRMAQRGAIVRQLPAVETLGTVTVICTDKTGTLTENRMTVQDLALADGSPALLQRALRVMILCNDAQLRNDQSGIGDPLEQALLRYAGTHGADVDALRMGSPRVDARPFSHEQPFMATRHNDGIAIKGAPEWVLQRCRWMATASGVTDVDPGYWHKVTADMATAGMRTIALASAMDGRWEALDDGGWTWLGVVALLDPPRAAVPAAIAACRSAGIRVIMVTGDH
;
A
#
# COMPACT_ATOMS: atom_id res chain seq x y z
N MET A 1 31.45 32.17 -12.43
CA MET A 1 31.14 32.44 -13.85
C MET A 1 31.02 31.12 -14.56
N GLY A 2 29.86 30.79 -15.10
CA GLY A 2 29.59 29.56 -15.85
C GLY A 2 28.41 28.80 -15.36
N ALA A 3 27.24 29.44 -15.24
CA ALA A 3 25.96 28.75 -15.24
C ALA A 3 25.77 28.23 -16.67
N THR A 4 25.83 26.93 -16.87
CA THR A 4 25.34 26.31 -18.10
C THR A 4 23.82 26.43 -18.09
N GLU A 5 23.31 27.43 -18.81
CA GLU A 5 21.94 27.47 -19.30
C GLU A 5 21.69 26.15 -20.06
N HIS A 6 20.96 25.25 -19.45
CA HIS A 6 20.33 24.19 -20.20
C HIS A 6 19.20 24.84 -21.00
N ASP A 7 19.37 24.91 -22.31
CA ASP A 7 18.31 25.16 -23.28
C ASP A 7 17.05 24.39 -22.84
N PRO A 8 15.87 25.00 -22.83
CA PRO A 8 14.64 24.28 -22.61
C PRO A 8 14.38 23.42 -23.86
N ILE A 9 15.03 22.28 -23.97
CA ILE A 9 14.64 21.22 -24.90
C ILE A 9 13.16 20.96 -24.63
N ALA A 10 12.37 21.09 -25.67
CA ALA A 10 10.91 20.93 -25.63
C ALA A 10 10.53 19.70 -24.80
N CYS A 11 10.16 19.95 -23.56
CA CYS A 11 9.95 18.92 -22.53
C CYS A 11 8.64 18.20 -22.86
N GLY A 12 8.74 16.91 -23.22
CA GLY A 12 7.57 16.04 -23.35
C GLY A 12 6.83 16.10 -24.70
N LEU A 13 5.72 15.37 -24.75
CA LEU A 13 4.84 15.30 -25.90
C LEU A 13 3.91 16.53 -25.97
N SER A 14 3.47 16.90 -27.20
CA SER A 14 2.34 17.82 -27.29
C SER A 14 1.02 17.15 -26.88
N SER A 15 0.09 17.91 -26.33
CA SER A 15 -1.23 17.38 -25.93
C SER A 15 -1.98 16.73 -27.09
N ALA A 16 -1.81 17.24 -28.32
CA ALA A 16 -2.38 16.64 -29.51
C ALA A 16 -1.77 15.27 -29.84
N ALA A 17 -0.43 15.14 -29.77
CA ALA A 17 0.27 13.88 -29.96
C ALA A 17 -0.10 12.85 -28.87
N ALA A 18 -0.17 13.30 -27.62
CA ALA A 18 -0.59 12.44 -26.52
C ALA A 18 -2.02 11.91 -26.70
N SER A 19 -2.95 12.72 -27.18
CA SER A 19 -4.32 12.30 -27.49
C SER A 19 -4.39 11.28 -28.62
N ALA A 20 -3.57 11.43 -29.66
CA ALA A 20 -3.48 10.46 -30.75
C ALA A 20 -2.90 9.12 -30.27
N LEU A 21 -1.85 9.16 -29.46
CA LEU A 21 -1.25 7.96 -28.85
C LEU A 21 -2.22 7.28 -27.89
N GLN A 22 -3.02 8.03 -27.13
CA GLN A 22 -4.04 7.47 -26.26
C GLN A 22 -5.15 6.72 -27.02
N GLN A 23 -5.51 7.20 -28.22
CA GLN A 23 -6.42 6.45 -29.10
C GLN A 23 -5.80 5.18 -29.64
N GLN A 24 -4.50 5.17 -29.91
CA GLN A 24 -3.77 4.01 -30.43
C GLN A 24 -3.49 2.96 -29.36
N TYR A 25 -2.99 3.35 -28.18
CA TYR A 25 -2.56 2.43 -27.11
C TYR A 25 -3.64 2.19 -26.06
N GLY A 26 -4.70 3.01 -26.03
CA GLY A 26 -5.71 2.97 -24.98
C GLY A 26 -5.26 3.63 -23.67
N PRO A 27 -6.12 3.62 -22.64
CA PRO A 27 -5.78 4.14 -21.32
C PRO A 27 -4.78 3.25 -20.61
N ASN A 28 -3.89 3.83 -19.79
CA ASN A 28 -2.94 3.11 -18.95
C ASN A 28 -3.67 2.41 -17.79
N ARG A 29 -4.32 1.31 -18.10
CA ARG A 29 -5.05 0.45 -17.16
C ARG A 29 -4.68 -1.01 -17.39
N LEU A 30 -4.56 -1.77 -16.34
CA LEU A 30 -4.52 -3.23 -16.46
C LEU A 30 -5.86 -3.72 -17.03
N PRO A 31 -5.85 -4.76 -17.89
CA PRO A 31 -7.09 -5.32 -18.44
C PRO A 31 -7.97 -5.80 -17.29
N THR A 32 -9.01 -5.05 -16.99
CA THR A 32 -10.12 -5.56 -16.17
C THR A 32 -10.96 -6.45 -17.07
N ALA A 33 -11.50 -7.54 -16.53
CA ALA A 33 -12.48 -8.34 -17.25
C ALA A 33 -13.54 -7.38 -17.84
N HIS A 34 -13.79 -7.46 -19.13
CA HIS A 34 -14.72 -6.57 -19.82
C HIS A 34 -16.05 -6.59 -19.07
N ALA A 35 -16.54 -5.43 -18.65
CA ALA A 35 -17.87 -5.35 -18.08
C ALA A 35 -18.86 -6.03 -19.05
N PRO A 36 -19.60 -7.03 -18.60
CA PRO A 36 -20.51 -7.74 -19.48
C PRO A 36 -21.51 -6.75 -20.10
N ARG A 37 -21.83 -6.92 -21.38
CA ARG A 37 -22.80 -6.07 -22.05
C ARG A 37 -24.13 -6.13 -21.32
N TRP A 38 -24.91 -5.04 -21.27
CA TRP A 38 -26.16 -4.95 -20.52
C TRP A 38 -27.13 -6.12 -20.80
N TRP A 39 -27.19 -6.62 -22.02
CA TRP A 39 -28.02 -7.78 -22.38
C TRP A 39 -27.47 -9.10 -21.84
N GLN A 40 -26.15 -9.23 -21.66
CA GLN A 40 -25.51 -10.39 -21.02
C GLN A 40 -25.80 -10.41 -19.51
N GLN A 41 -25.81 -9.24 -18.86
CA GLN A 41 -26.24 -9.11 -17.47
C GLN A 41 -27.71 -9.47 -17.31
N LEU A 42 -28.56 -9.03 -18.25
CA LEU A 42 -29.99 -9.39 -18.25
C LEU A 42 -30.17 -10.90 -18.45
N LEU A 43 -29.49 -11.51 -19.41
CA LEU A 43 -29.53 -12.97 -19.65
C LEU A 43 -28.95 -13.76 -18.47
N ALA A 44 -27.95 -13.23 -17.77
CA ALA A 44 -27.37 -13.89 -16.61
C ALA A 44 -28.41 -14.06 -15.46
N GLN A 45 -29.42 -13.17 -15.37
CA GLN A 45 -30.49 -13.31 -14.41
C GLN A 45 -31.30 -14.61 -14.65
N PHE A 46 -31.51 -15.01 -15.90
CA PHE A 46 -32.21 -16.26 -16.25
C PHE A 46 -31.42 -17.54 -15.93
N ARG A 47 -30.13 -17.43 -15.61
CA ARG A 47 -29.33 -18.57 -15.13
C ARG A 47 -29.57 -18.91 -13.66
N ASN A 48 -30.38 -18.12 -12.97
CA ASN A 48 -30.78 -18.42 -11.59
C ASN A 48 -31.74 -19.63 -11.59
N THR A 49 -31.41 -20.63 -10.79
CA THR A 49 -32.19 -21.87 -10.67
C THR A 49 -33.65 -21.60 -10.31
N LEU A 50 -33.91 -20.57 -9.49
CA LEU A 50 -35.26 -20.21 -9.07
C LEU A 50 -36.09 -19.62 -10.22
N ILE A 51 -35.48 -18.74 -11.03
CA ILE A 51 -36.12 -18.18 -12.23
C ILE A 51 -36.39 -19.27 -13.27
N ALA A 52 -35.48 -20.25 -13.41
CA ALA A 52 -35.70 -21.38 -14.29
C ALA A 52 -36.91 -22.23 -13.87
N ILE A 53 -37.16 -22.43 -12.58
CA ILE A 53 -38.34 -23.12 -12.06
C ILE A 53 -39.61 -22.32 -12.34
N LEU A 54 -39.57 -21.00 -12.11
CA LEU A 54 -40.72 -20.12 -12.42
C LEU A 54 -41.02 -20.09 -13.91
N LEU A 55 -40.01 -20.09 -14.79
CA LEU A 55 -40.19 -20.20 -16.23
C LEU A 55 -40.82 -21.53 -16.64
N ALA A 56 -40.35 -22.62 -16.05
CA ALA A 56 -40.95 -23.93 -16.27
C ALA A 56 -42.41 -23.97 -15.80
N ALA A 57 -42.71 -23.38 -14.67
CA ALA A 57 -44.05 -23.26 -14.12
C ALA A 57 -44.98 -22.42 -15.01
N ALA A 58 -44.48 -21.26 -15.50
CA ALA A 58 -45.22 -20.39 -16.42
C ALA A 58 -45.55 -21.12 -17.73
N LEU A 59 -44.54 -21.82 -18.32
CA LEU A 59 -44.73 -22.59 -19.53
C LEU A 59 -45.71 -23.72 -19.35
N LEU A 60 -45.65 -24.46 -18.25
CA LEU A 60 -46.55 -25.54 -17.93
C LEU A 60 -48.02 -25.02 -17.75
N SER A 61 -48.20 -23.88 -17.06
CA SER A 61 -49.50 -23.22 -16.91
C SER A 61 -50.09 -22.85 -18.28
N LEU A 62 -49.29 -22.32 -19.18
CA LEU A 62 -49.72 -21.99 -20.56
C LEU A 62 -50.11 -23.24 -21.39
N VAL A 63 -49.35 -24.32 -21.25
CA VAL A 63 -49.63 -25.59 -21.94
C VAL A 63 -50.95 -26.23 -21.43
N LEU A 64 -51.23 -26.08 -20.15
CA LEU A 64 -52.49 -26.54 -19.54
C LEU A 64 -53.70 -25.65 -19.89
N GLY A 65 -53.51 -24.54 -20.61
CA GLY A 65 -54.57 -23.63 -21.03
C GLY A 65 -54.88 -22.51 -20.04
N HIS A 66 -54.16 -22.40 -18.92
CA HIS A 66 -54.28 -21.34 -17.90
C HIS A 66 -53.52 -20.09 -18.30
N LEU A 67 -53.99 -19.36 -19.31
CA LEU A 67 -53.35 -18.18 -19.87
C LEU A 67 -53.13 -17.06 -18.84
N VAL A 68 -54.10 -16.87 -17.91
CA VAL A 68 -54.02 -15.82 -16.89
C VAL A 68 -52.91 -16.13 -15.91
N ASP A 69 -52.81 -17.36 -15.42
CA ASP A 69 -51.82 -17.77 -14.43
C ASP A 69 -50.41 -17.70 -15.03
N GLY A 70 -50.25 -18.20 -16.26
CA GLY A 70 -48.99 -18.10 -17.00
C GLY A 70 -48.55 -16.67 -17.25
N ALA A 71 -49.51 -15.77 -17.60
CA ALA A 71 -49.23 -14.36 -17.77
C ALA A 71 -48.84 -13.64 -16.47
N VAL A 72 -49.48 -13.97 -15.35
CA VAL A 72 -49.13 -13.43 -14.03
C VAL A 72 -47.74 -13.85 -13.63
N ILE A 73 -47.42 -15.14 -13.71
CA ILE A 73 -46.07 -15.65 -13.39
C ILE A 73 -45.01 -15.00 -14.32
N GLY A 74 -45.27 -14.89 -15.63
CA GLY A 74 -44.42 -14.21 -16.59
C GLY A 74 -44.19 -12.74 -16.25
N THR A 75 -45.21 -12.05 -15.80
CA THR A 75 -45.13 -10.65 -15.34
C THR A 75 -44.26 -10.52 -14.11
N VAL A 76 -44.44 -11.41 -13.13
CA VAL A 76 -43.57 -11.45 -11.91
C VAL A 76 -42.10 -11.67 -12.27
N ILE A 77 -41.83 -12.65 -13.17
CA ILE A 77 -40.46 -12.90 -13.65
C ILE A 77 -39.87 -11.64 -14.32
N LEU A 78 -40.64 -10.97 -15.16
CA LEU A 78 -40.21 -9.76 -15.86
C LEU A 78 -39.89 -8.63 -14.88
N ILE A 79 -40.77 -8.37 -13.93
CA ILE A 79 -40.60 -7.34 -12.89
C ILE A 79 -39.34 -7.64 -12.09
N ASN A 80 -39.16 -8.87 -11.62
CA ASN A 80 -38.01 -9.26 -10.81
C ASN A 80 -36.68 -9.19 -11.58
N THR A 81 -36.68 -9.62 -12.82
CA THR A 81 -35.50 -9.52 -13.70
C THR A 81 -35.11 -8.05 -13.92
N LEU A 82 -36.10 -7.16 -14.15
CA LEU A 82 -35.86 -5.74 -14.34
C LEU A 82 -35.37 -5.06 -13.05
N LEU A 83 -35.98 -5.38 -11.92
CA LEU A 83 -35.58 -4.88 -10.59
C LEU A 83 -34.14 -5.34 -10.26
N GLY A 84 -33.85 -6.61 -10.44
CA GLY A 84 -32.51 -7.17 -10.22
C GLY A 84 -31.44 -6.45 -11.09
N PHE A 85 -31.72 -6.29 -12.38
CA PHE A 85 -30.85 -5.56 -13.30
C PHE A 85 -30.60 -4.11 -12.90
N VAL A 86 -31.66 -3.36 -12.54
CA VAL A 86 -31.53 -1.95 -12.12
C VAL A 86 -30.71 -1.84 -10.83
N GLN A 87 -30.92 -2.73 -9.88
CA GLN A 87 -30.21 -2.72 -8.59
C GLN A 87 -28.73 -3.08 -8.75
N GLU A 88 -28.41 -4.12 -9.52
CA GLU A 88 -27.05 -4.53 -9.82
C GLU A 88 -26.27 -3.40 -10.52
N ASN A 89 -26.87 -2.77 -11.52
CA ASN A 89 -26.26 -1.64 -12.24
C ASN A 89 -26.05 -0.42 -11.32
N ARG A 90 -26.97 -0.14 -10.39
CA ARG A 90 -26.76 0.94 -9.39
C ARG A 90 -25.64 0.60 -8.42
N ALA A 91 -25.53 -0.63 -7.97
CA ALA A 91 -24.46 -1.08 -7.09
C ALA A 91 -23.08 -1.00 -7.78
N GLU A 92 -22.96 -1.46 -9.03
CA GLU A 92 -21.72 -1.33 -9.81
C GLU A 92 -21.32 0.13 -10.03
N LYS A 93 -22.26 1.00 -10.40
CA LYS A 93 -21.98 2.43 -10.59
C LYS A 93 -21.51 3.11 -9.30
N ALA A 94 -22.08 2.76 -8.15
CA ALA A 94 -21.65 3.29 -6.86
C ALA A 94 -20.20 2.90 -6.53
N VAL A 95 -19.79 1.67 -6.84
CA VAL A 95 -18.41 1.19 -6.65
C VAL A 95 -17.45 1.85 -7.64
N GLN A 96 -17.85 1.99 -8.90
CA GLN A 96 -17.02 2.66 -9.92
C GLN A 96 -16.80 4.15 -9.59
N ALA A 97 -17.82 4.86 -9.10
CA ALA A 97 -17.68 6.24 -8.66
C ALA A 97 -16.67 6.39 -7.50
N LEU A 98 -16.63 5.45 -6.57
CA LEU A 98 -15.63 5.43 -5.49
C LEU A 98 -14.21 5.16 -6.01
N GLN A 99 -14.07 4.27 -6.98
CA GLN A 99 -12.77 3.95 -7.57
C GLN A 99 -12.15 5.14 -8.33
N SER A 100 -12.96 5.99 -8.95
CA SER A 100 -12.49 7.17 -9.67
C SER A 100 -11.85 8.24 -8.77
N PHE A 101 -12.23 8.32 -7.50
CA PHE A 101 -11.59 9.21 -6.51
C PHE A 101 -10.18 8.77 -6.11
N LEU A 102 -9.79 7.55 -6.46
CA LEU A 102 -8.53 6.92 -6.05
C LEU A 102 -7.50 6.83 -7.18
N ALA A 103 -7.83 7.31 -8.37
CA ALA A 103 -6.90 7.29 -9.49
C ALA A 103 -5.63 8.07 -9.10
N PRO A 104 -4.44 7.42 -9.07
CA PRO A 104 -3.20 8.09 -8.76
C PRO A 104 -2.97 9.20 -9.78
N ARG A 105 -2.51 10.37 -9.30
CA ARG A 105 -2.11 11.47 -10.16
C ARG A 105 -0.60 11.48 -10.27
N VAL A 106 -0.11 11.80 -11.44
CA VAL A 106 1.31 11.86 -11.78
C VAL A 106 1.64 13.22 -12.37
N LEU A 107 2.84 13.71 -12.12
CA LEU A 107 3.33 14.97 -12.68
C LEU A 107 4.00 14.67 -14.03
N VAL A 108 3.42 15.17 -15.10
CA VAL A 108 3.80 14.88 -16.49
C VAL A 108 4.16 16.18 -17.20
N CYS A 109 5.23 16.16 -17.99
CA CYS A 109 5.58 17.27 -18.86
C CYS A 109 4.90 17.11 -20.23
N ARG A 110 4.02 18.04 -20.59
CA ARG A 110 3.40 18.17 -21.92
C ARG A 110 3.37 19.63 -22.36
N ASP A 111 3.52 19.87 -23.64
CA ASP A 111 3.57 21.21 -24.21
C ASP A 111 4.60 22.14 -23.54
N GLY A 112 5.67 21.57 -22.97
CA GLY A 112 6.70 22.30 -22.24
C GLY A 112 6.38 22.61 -20.78
N GLU A 113 5.20 22.22 -20.27
CA GLU A 113 4.78 22.52 -18.91
C GLU A 113 4.52 21.24 -18.08
N TRP A 114 4.87 21.30 -16.79
CA TRP A 114 4.58 20.24 -15.83
C TRP A 114 3.15 20.35 -15.31
N GLN A 115 2.36 19.30 -15.50
CA GLN A 115 0.95 19.25 -15.11
C GLN A 115 0.57 17.94 -14.42
N HIS A 116 -0.35 18.00 -13.47
CA HIS A 116 -0.88 16.82 -12.81
C HIS A 116 -1.97 16.15 -13.63
N LEU A 117 -1.69 14.94 -14.13
CA LEU A 117 -2.65 14.12 -14.88
C LEU A 117 -3.00 12.84 -14.09
N PRO A 118 -4.21 12.28 -14.32
CA PRO A 118 -4.49 10.92 -13.88
C PRO A 118 -3.49 9.94 -14.51
N ALA A 119 -2.97 8.99 -13.74
CA ALA A 119 -2.03 8.00 -14.27
C ALA A 119 -2.57 7.19 -15.45
N GLU A 120 -3.90 7.10 -15.56
CA GLU A 120 -4.59 6.47 -16.70
C GLU A 120 -4.43 7.20 -18.02
N ALA A 121 -4.10 8.49 -17.96
CA ALA A 121 -3.88 9.32 -19.15
C ALA A 121 -2.45 9.24 -19.71
N LEU A 122 -1.55 8.48 -19.04
CA LEU A 122 -0.19 8.28 -19.51
C LEU A 122 -0.17 7.52 -20.83
N VAL A 123 0.72 7.97 -21.72
CA VAL A 123 1.00 7.32 -23.02
C VAL A 123 2.50 7.11 -23.19
N PRO A 124 2.93 6.13 -24.01
CA PRO A 124 4.34 5.97 -24.34
C PRO A 124 4.92 7.28 -24.91
N GLY A 125 6.09 7.66 -24.40
CA GLY A 125 6.75 8.93 -24.74
C GLY A 125 6.54 10.06 -23.75
N ASP A 126 5.57 10.00 -22.84
CA ASP A 126 5.40 10.99 -21.77
C ASP A 126 6.61 11.06 -20.85
N TRP A 127 6.97 12.26 -20.40
CA TRP A 127 7.98 12.47 -19.37
C TRP A 127 7.30 12.65 -18.02
N VAL A 128 7.68 11.81 -17.06
CA VAL A 128 7.05 11.76 -15.73
C VAL A 128 8.09 12.09 -14.67
N ARG A 129 7.75 13.02 -13.80
CA ARG A 129 8.54 13.31 -12.60
C ARG A 129 8.25 12.28 -11.52
N ILE A 130 9.30 11.78 -10.93
CA ILE A 130 9.28 10.70 -9.95
C ILE A 130 9.84 11.27 -8.66
N GLU A 131 9.11 11.10 -7.58
CA GLU A 131 9.47 11.61 -6.26
C GLU A 131 9.46 10.49 -5.22
N ASN A 132 10.17 10.66 -4.13
CA ASN A 132 10.18 9.71 -3.03
C ASN A 132 8.75 9.43 -2.53
N GLY A 133 8.43 8.17 -2.31
CA GLY A 133 7.08 7.70 -1.94
C GLY A 133 6.11 7.53 -3.12
N ALA A 134 6.49 7.92 -4.33
CA ALA A 134 5.67 7.72 -5.52
C ALA A 134 5.65 6.26 -5.95
N ARG A 135 4.48 5.77 -6.38
CA ARG A 135 4.35 4.49 -7.07
C ARG A 135 4.51 4.69 -8.57
N ILE A 136 5.40 3.94 -9.18
CA ILE A 136 5.62 3.97 -10.63
C ILE A 136 4.37 3.46 -11.34
N SER A 137 3.78 4.33 -12.18
CA SER A 137 2.45 4.07 -12.79
C SER A 137 2.50 3.44 -14.17
N ALA A 138 3.67 3.42 -14.83
CA ALA A 138 3.91 2.82 -16.14
C ALA A 138 5.37 2.35 -16.22
N ASP A 139 5.72 1.49 -17.16
CA ASP A 139 7.14 1.18 -17.38
C ASP A 139 7.81 2.39 -18.02
N MET A 140 8.96 2.78 -17.47
CA MET A 140 9.67 4.00 -17.87
C MET A 140 11.15 3.73 -18.01
N ARG A 141 11.79 4.46 -18.91
CA ARG A 141 13.24 4.58 -18.98
C ARG A 141 13.67 5.85 -18.25
N LEU A 142 14.61 5.71 -17.35
CA LEU A 142 15.15 6.82 -16.57
C LEU A 142 15.93 7.79 -17.46
N LEU A 143 15.62 9.08 -17.39
CA LEU A 143 16.30 10.16 -18.08
C LEU A 143 17.24 10.91 -17.12
N GLU A 144 16.77 11.14 -15.89
CA GLU A 144 17.49 11.81 -14.82
C GLU A 144 17.26 11.08 -13.51
N ALA A 145 18.31 10.98 -12.68
CA ALA A 145 18.24 10.34 -11.36
C ALA A 145 19.12 11.07 -10.35
N HIS A 146 18.58 11.32 -9.17
CA HIS A 146 19.28 11.88 -8.03
C HIS A 146 19.12 10.95 -6.83
N ALA A 147 20.10 10.08 -6.60
CA ALA A 147 20.09 9.07 -5.54
C ALA A 147 18.79 8.25 -5.51
N LEU A 148 18.26 7.89 -6.68
CA LEU A 148 16.97 7.22 -6.83
C LEU A 148 17.06 5.76 -6.41
N ARG A 149 16.22 5.36 -5.45
CA ARG A 149 16.07 3.99 -4.97
C ARG A 149 14.64 3.51 -5.17
N VAL A 150 14.51 2.30 -5.65
CA VAL A 150 13.20 1.71 -5.97
C VAL A 150 13.07 0.33 -5.34
N ASP A 151 11.99 0.13 -4.60
CA ASP A 151 11.59 -1.19 -4.12
C ASP A 151 10.89 -1.95 -5.25
N GLU A 152 11.55 -2.99 -5.74
CA GLU A 152 11.07 -3.88 -6.80
C GLU A 152 10.56 -5.23 -6.25
N SER A 153 10.37 -5.35 -4.94
CA SER A 153 9.97 -6.60 -4.26
C SER A 153 8.71 -7.23 -4.84
N LEU A 154 7.78 -6.41 -5.34
CA LEU A 154 6.55 -6.89 -6.02
C LEU A 154 6.85 -7.74 -7.26
N LEU A 155 7.96 -7.51 -7.94
CA LEU A 155 8.34 -8.19 -9.18
C LEU A 155 9.44 -9.23 -8.99
N THR A 156 10.42 -8.91 -8.14
CA THR A 156 11.62 -9.75 -7.92
C THR A 156 11.49 -10.65 -6.70
N GLY A 157 10.63 -10.28 -5.73
CA GLY A 157 10.54 -10.94 -4.42
C GLY A 157 11.65 -10.52 -3.45
N GLU A 158 12.59 -9.67 -3.85
CA GLU A 158 13.69 -9.19 -3.01
C GLU A 158 13.30 -7.90 -2.30
N SER A 159 13.47 -7.86 -0.97
CA SER A 159 13.05 -6.72 -0.13
C SER A 159 14.05 -5.56 -0.10
N VAL A 160 15.23 -5.70 -0.71
CA VAL A 160 16.25 -4.65 -0.72
C VAL A 160 15.99 -3.69 -1.87
N PRO A 161 15.82 -2.38 -1.61
CA PRO A 161 15.66 -1.40 -2.67
C PRO A 161 16.88 -1.34 -3.60
N VAL A 162 16.63 -1.23 -4.89
CA VAL A 162 17.67 -1.17 -5.94
C VAL A 162 17.98 0.28 -6.26
N ASP A 163 19.29 0.62 -6.31
CA ASP A 163 19.74 1.92 -6.78
C ASP A 163 19.53 2.02 -8.31
N LYS A 164 18.94 3.12 -8.76
CA LYS A 164 18.66 3.40 -10.17
C LYS A 164 19.55 4.53 -10.67
N THR A 165 20.23 4.30 -11.78
CA THR A 165 21.15 5.27 -12.38
C THR A 165 20.88 5.44 -13.87
N THR A 166 21.30 6.57 -14.43
CA THR A 166 21.17 6.86 -15.86
C THR A 166 22.33 6.30 -16.72
N SER A 167 23.37 5.77 -16.07
CA SER A 167 24.60 5.28 -16.72
C SER A 167 24.91 3.81 -16.40
N GLY A 168 23.96 3.07 -15.81
CA GLY A 168 24.12 1.68 -15.42
C GLY A 168 23.66 0.67 -16.46
N ASP A 169 23.58 -0.59 -16.05
CA ASP A 169 23.03 -1.68 -16.86
C ASP A 169 21.55 -1.47 -17.19
N ALA A 170 21.05 -2.21 -18.19
CA ALA A 170 19.65 -2.07 -18.66
C ALA A 170 18.59 -2.23 -17.53
N GLY A 171 18.89 -3.00 -16.47
CA GLY A 171 18.04 -3.14 -15.28
C GLY A 171 18.01 -1.91 -14.38
N GLU A 172 19.10 -1.14 -14.32
CA GLU A 172 19.20 0.08 -13.51
C GLU A 172 18.55 1.29 -14.20
N LEU A 173 18.48 1.26 -15.53
CA LEU A 173 17.84 2.28 -16.37
C LEU A 173 16.33 2.17 -16.43
N LEU A 174 15.76 1.00 -16.09
CA LEU A 174 14.33 0.74 -16.21
C LEU A 174 13.62 0.86 -14.87
N LEU A 175 12.52 1.60 -14.89
CA LEU A 175 11.54 1.68 -13.81
C LEU A 175 10.30 0.91 -14.22
N ARG A 176 9.88 -0.02 -13.38
CA ARG A 176 8.77 -0.92 -13.67
C ARG A 176 7.49 -0.47 -12.99
N ALA A 177 6.37 -0.57 -13.69
CA ALA A 177 5.06 -0.27 -13.15
C ALA A 177 4.76 -1.08 -11.88
N GLY A 178 4.16 -0.43 -10.89
CA GLY A 178 3.78 -1.08 -9.62
C GLY A 178 4.83 -1.00 -8.53
N THR A 179 6.10 -0.71 -8.84
CA THR A 179 7.21 -0.55 -7.87
C THR A 179 7.11 0.77 -7.12
N LEU A 180 7.76 0.86 -5.96
CA LEU A 180 7.68 2.00 -5.05
C LEU A 180 9.04 2.71 -4.95
N VAL A 181 9.06 4.02 -5.10
CA VAL A 181 10.24 4.85 -4.87
C VAL A 181 10.47 5.01 -3.38
N THR A 182 11.60 4.55 -2.88
CA THR A 182 11.98 4.57 -1.45
C THR A 182 12.99 5.66 -1.10
N GLY A 183 13.58 6.33 -2.11
CA GLY A 183 14.52 7.42 -1.91
C GLY A 183 14.85 8.13 -3.20
N GLY A 184 15.30 9.37 -3.09
CA GLY A 184 15.70 10.19 -4.23
C GLY A 184 14.54 10.68 -5.10
N ASP A 185 14.89 11.26 -6.24
CA ASP A 185 13.98 11.74 -7.27
C ASP A 185 14.58 11.58 -8.66
N GLY A 186 13.76 11.76 -9.70
CA GLY A 186 14.21 11.65 -11.08
C GLY A 186 13.13 11.97 -12.11
N VAL A 187 13.50 11.83 -13.36
CA VAL A 187 12.60 11.96 -14.52
C VAL A 187 12.69 10.69 -15.36
N GLY A 188 11.55 10.09 -15.67
CA GLY A 188 11.46 8.92 -16.53
C GLY A 188 10.60 9.17 -17.76
N GLN A 189 10.97 8.57 -18.89
CA GLN A 189 10.17 8.54 -20.11
C GLN A 189 9.37 7.24 -20.16
N VAL A 190 8.06 7.33 -20.30
CA VAL A 190 7.16 6.18 -20.43
C VAL A 190 7.49 5.38 -21.69
N THR A 191 7.76 4.08 -21.50
CA THR A 191 8.05 3.13 -22.57
C THR A 191 6.90 2.19 -22.88
N ALA A 192 6.14 1.79 -21.83
CA ALA A 192 4.98 0.92 -21.98
C ALA A 192 3.89 1.26 -20.96
N THR A 193 2.64 1.06 -21.36
CA THR A 193 1.45 1.36 -20.54
C THR A 193 0.51 0.14 -20.48
N GLY A 194 -0.30 0.05 -19.44
CA GLY A 194 -1.37 -0.94 -19.27
C GLY A 194 -0.90 -2.38 -19.42
N SER A 195 -1.49 -3.11 -20.34
CA SER A 195 -1.20 -4.53 -20.61
C SER A 195 0.19 -4.77 -21.20
N ALA A 196 0.83 -3.76 -21.76
CA ALA A 196 2.17 -3.86 -22.34
C ALA A 196 3.28 -3.72 -21.27
N THR A 197 2.97 -3.26 -20.05
CA THR A 197 3.92 -3.22 -18.94
C THR A 197 4.28 -4.61 -18.46
N GLU A 198 5.40 -4.75 -17.75
CA GLU A 198 5.82 -6.04 -17.18
C GLU A 198 4.78 -6.63 -16.23
N ILE A 199 4.23 -5.81 -15.33
CA ILE A 199 3.13 -6.22 -14.47
C ILE A 199 1.86 -6.57 -15.25
N GLY A 200 1.62 -5.90 -16.37
CA GLY A 200 0.52 -6.19 -17.28
C GLY A 200 0.65 -7.57 -17.94
N ARG A 201 1.85 -7.95 -18.34
CA ARG A 201 2.16 -9.29 -18.89
C ARG A 201 1.98 -10.38 -17.84
N ILE A 202 2.47 -10.14 -16.61
CA ILE A 202 2.26 -11.07 -15.49
C ILE A 202 0.76 -11.24 -15.23
N HIS A 203 -0.01 -10.15 -15.22
CA HIS A 203 -1.45 -10.19 -15.04
C HIS A 203 -2.16 -11.00 -16.13
N GLN A 204 -1.75 -10.87 -17.40
CA GLN A 204 -2.27 -11.68 -18.50
C GLN A 204 -1.94 -13.18 -18.35
N LEU A 205 -0.71 -13.52 -17.91
CA LEU A 205 -0.28 -14.89 -17.67
C LEU A 205 -1.03 -15.54 -16.51
N MET A 206 -1.35 -14.78 -15.46
CA MET A 206 -2.12 -15.28 -14.31
C MET A 206 -3.59 -15.55 -14.64
N GLY A 207 -4.08 -15.08 -15.78
CA GLY A 207 -5.44 -15.27 -16.23
C GLY A 207 -6.49 -14.62 -15.33
N THR A 208 -7.75 -14.64 -15.75
CA THR A 208 -8.89 -14.08 -15.03
C THR A 208 -9.33 -14.90 -13.79
N THR A 209 -8.44 -15.65 -13.17
CA THR A 209 -8.76 -16.76 -12.26
C THR A 209 -9.11 -16.33 -10.82
N LEU A 210 -9.04 -15.07 -10.48
CA LEU A 210 -9.36 -14.60 -9.13
C LEU A 210 -10.60 -13.70 -9.08
N THR A 211 -11.75 -14.21 -9.59
CA THR A 211 -13.02 -13.66 -9.14
C THR A 211 -13.26 -14.18 -7.73
N MET A 212 -13.02 -13.31 -6.72
CA MET A 212 -13.41 -13.61 -5.34
C MET A 212 -14.91 -13.88 -5.31
N ARG A 213 -15.30 -15.15 -5.12
CA ARG A 213 -16.69 -15.49 -4.89
C ARG A 213 -17.08 -15.11 -3.46
N SER A 214 -18.16 -14.36 -3.32
CA SER A 214 -18.72 -14.04 -1.99
C SER A 214 -19.18 -15.33 -1.30
N PRO A 215 -18.70 -15.64 -0.09
CA PRO A 215 -19.18 -16.79 0.68
C PRO A 215 -20.69 -16.73 0.93
N LEU A 216 -21.28 -15.53 1.06
CA LEU A 216 -22.72 -15.33 1.20
C LEU A 216 -23.46 -15.75 -0.07
N LEU A 217 -22.98 -15.32 -1.25
CA LEU A 217 -23.60 -15.71 -2.52
C LEU A 217 -23.53 -17.23 -2.74
N GLU A 218 -22.47 -17.90 -2.29
CA GLU A 218 -22.41 -19.37 -2.33
C GLU A 218 -23.40 -20.01 -1.35
N ARG A 219 -23.56 -19.48 -0.15
CA ARG A 219 -24.57 -19.98 0.82
C ARG A 219 -25.97 -19.79 0.29
N ILE A 220 -26.27 -18.64 -0.33
CA ILE A 220 -27.57 -18.34 -0.96
C ILE A 220 -27.80 -19.29 -2.14
N SER A 221 -26.82 -19.52 -2.99
CA SER A 221 -26.92 -20.49 -4.09
C SER A 221 -27.20 -21.91 -3.60
N ARG A 222 -26.61 -22.30 -2.46
CA ARG A 222 -26.92 -23.58 -1.82
C ARG A 222 -28.35 -23.60 -1.28
N LEU A 223 -28.78 -22.55 -0.58
CA LEU A 223 -30.16 -22.41 -0.08
C LEU A 223 -31.16 -22.48 -1.24
N SER A 224 -30.90 -21.73 -2.32
CA SER A 224 -31.75 -21.74 -3.51
C SER A 224 -31.87 -23.14 -4.14
N ARG A 225 -30.79 -23.90 -4.20
CA ARG A 225 -30.82 -25.29 -4.69
C ARG A 225 -31.61 -26.20 -3.76
N THR A 226 -31.47 -26.03 -2.44
CA THR A 226 -32.24 -26.82 -1.47
C THR A 226 -33.74 -26.51 -1.56
N LEU A 227 -34.10 -25.23 -1.67
CA LEU A 227 -35.49 -24.80 -1.86
C LEU A 227 -36.06 -25.36 -3.18
N ALA A 228 -35.31 -25.26 -4.28
CA ALA A 228 -35.67 -25.83 -5.59
C ALA A 228 -35.97 -27.33 -5.48
N PHE A 229 -35.10 -28.09 -4.83
CA PHE A 229 -35.30 -29.53 -4.61
C PHE A 229 -36.54 -29.79 -3.76
N THR A 230 -36.74 -29.03 -2.70
CA THR A 230 -37.94 -29.15 -1.81
C THR A 230 -39.20 -28.89 -2.59
N VAL A 231 -39.26 -27.85 -3.42
CA VAL A 231 -40.42 -27.53 -4.27
C VAL A 231 -40.73 -28.69 -5.21
N VAL A 232 -39.71 -29.21 -5.92
CA VAL A 232 -39.90 -30.34 -6.84
C VAL A 232 -40.38 -31.59 -6.09
N LEU A 233 -39.83 -31.87 -4.91
CA LEU A 233 -40.25 -33.00 -4.09
C LEU A 233 -41.71 -32.85 -3.63
N LEU A 234 -42.12 -31.68 -3.16
CA LEU A 234 -43.47 -31.39 -2.75
C LEU A 234 -44.45 -31.49 -3.94
N ALA A 235 -44.04 -30.99 -5.10
CA ALA A 235 -44.80 -31.15 -6.36
C ALA A 235 -45.02 -32.62 -6.72
N ALA A 236 -43.98 -33.44 -6.63
CA ALA A 236 -44.06 -34.87 -6.90
C ALA A 236 -44.96 -35.60 -5.90
N ILE A 237 -44.89 -35.24 -4.61
CA ILE A 237 -45.79 -35.81 -3.59
C ILE A 237 -47.25 -35.42 -3.87
N ALA A 238 -47.48 -34.13 -4.18
CA ALA A 238 -48.85 -33.65 -4.50
C ALA A 238 -49.42 -34.34 -5.71
N ALA A 239 -48.60 -34.51 -6.78
CA ALA A 239 -48.99 -35.26 -7.98
C ALA A 239 -49.29 -36.73 -7.67
N SER A 240 -48.48 -37.38 -6.83
CA SER A 240 -48.70 -38.78 -6.40
C SER A 240 -50.00 -38.96 -5.61
N ILE A 241 -50.33 -38.02 -4.72
CA ILE A 241 -51.54 -38.04 -3.93
C ILE A 241 -52.76 -37.82 -4.85
N ALA A 242 -52.71 -36.86 -5.77
CA ALA A 242 -53.75 -36.61 -6.75
C ALA A 242 -54.06 -37.85 -7.60
N TRP A 243 -53.02 -38.53 -8.09
CA TRP A 243 -53.14 -39.75 -8.82
C TRP A 243 -53.82 -40.86 -7.99
N TRP A 244 -53.42 -41.03 -6.73
CA TRP A 244 -54.00 -42.04 -5.84
C TRP A 244 -55.47 -41.77 -5.53
N ARG A 245 -55.90 -40.49 -5.58
CA ARG A 245 -57.29 -40.07 -5.31
C ARG A 245 -58.16 -39.99 -6.56
N ASP A 246 -57.65 -40.39 -7.72
CA ASP A 246 -58.34 -40.24 -9.02
C ASP A 246 -58.70 -38.74 -9.32
N GLU A 247 -57.98 -37.78 -8.71
CA GLU A 247 -58.15 -36.38 -9.02
C GLU A 247 -57.42 -35.99 -10.31
N ALA A 248 -57.88 -34.98 -11.01
CA ALA A 248 -57.22 -34.49 -12.21
C ALA A 248 -55.78 -34.02 -11.89
N LEU A 249 -54.79 -34.59 -12.59
CA LEU A 249 -53.37 -34.24 -12.43
C LEU A 249 -53.12 -32.73 -12.57
N GLU A 250 -53.98 -32.04 -13.29
CA GLU A 250 -54.01 -30.62 -13.49
C GLU A 250 -54.08 -29.84 -12.16
N PHE A 251 -54.93 -30.25 -11.20
CA PHE A 251 -55.04 -29.65 -9.88
C PHE A 251 -53.79 -29.78 -9.07
N ALA A 252 -53.13 -30.92 -9.12
CA ALA A 252 -51.89 -31.16 -8.41
C ALA A 252 -50.74 -30.31 -9.00
N LEU A 253 -50.69 -30.14 -10.29
CA LEU A 253 -49.68 -29.31 -10.97
C LEU A 253 -49.89 -27.83 -10.67
N LEU A 254 -51.11 -27.31 -10.67
CA LEU A 254 -51.43 -25.95 -10.31
C LEU A 254 -51.09 -25.65 -8.84
N ALA A 255 -51.38 -26.58 -7.94
CA ALA A 255 -51.00 -26.45 -6.53
C ALA A 255 -49.49 -26.41 -6.34
N ALA A 256 -48.75 -27.26 -7.12
CA ALA A 256 -47.31 -27.29 -7.11
C ALA A 256 -46.67 -25.99 -7.67
N ILE A 257 -47.25 -25.42 -8.73
CA ILE A 257 -46.85 -24.14 -9.30
C ILE A 257 -47.07 -23.02 -8.27
N SER A 258 -48.22 -22.96 -7.67
CA SER A 258 -48.58 -21.95 -6.64
C SER A 258 -47.62 -22.03 -5.45
N LEU A 259 -47.30 -23.24 -5.00
CA LEU A 259 -46.36 -23.49 -3.93
C LEU A 259 -44.96 -23.05 -4.31
N ALA A 260 -44.50 -23.32 -5.55
CA ALA A 260 -43.22 -22.90 -6.07
C ALA A 260 -43.06 -21.38 -6.04
N VAL A 261 -44.08 -20.64 -6.53
CA VAL A 261 -44.06 -19.17 -6.52
C VAL A 261 -44.05 -18.63 -5.08
N ALA A 262 -44.81 -19.22 -4.15
CA ALA A 262 -44.88 -18.77 -2.77
C ALA A 262 -43.59 -18.99 -1.95
N ILE A 263 -42.82 -20.03 -2.23
CA ILE A 263 -41.62 -20.40 -1.47
C ILE A 263 -40.36 -19.64 -1.95
N ILE A 264 -40.34 -19.13 -3.19
CA ILE A 264 -39.15 -18.51 -3.78
C ILE A 264 -38.94 -17.12 -3.16
N PRO A 265 -37.82 -16.88 -2.45
CA PRO A 265 -37.49 -15.57 -1.88
C PRO A 265 -36.92 -14.61 -2.96
N GLU A 266 -37.82 -14.05 -3.77
CA GLU A 266 -37.43 -13.25 -4.96
C GLU A 266 -36.68 -11.96 -4.61
N GLY A 267 -36.96 -11.36 -3.44
CA GLY A 267 -36.34 -10.13 -2.98
C GLY A 267 -34.93 -10.30 -2.36
N LEU A 268 -34.51 -11.54 -2.06
CA LEU A 268 -33.29 -11.78 -1.29
C LEU A 268 -31.99 -11.27 -1.97
N PRO A 269 -31.73 -11.51 -3.27
CA PRO A 269 -30.54 -10.99 -3.94
C PRO A 269 -30.50 -9.46 -3.94
N ALA A 270 -31.67 -8.84 -4.10
CA ALA A 270 -31.81 -7.40 -4.11
C ALA A 270 -31.46 -6.76 -2.76
N VAL A 271 -32.01 -7.30 -1.69
CA VAL A 271 -31.73 -6.82 -0.32
C VAL A 271 -30.25 -6.94 0.02
N ILE A 272 -29.60 -8.02 -0.39
CA ILE A 272 -28.18 -8.24 -0.16
C ILE A 272 -27.33 -7.21 -0.92
N SER A 273 -27.61 -7.01 -2.21
CA SER A 273 -26.86 -6.03 -3.02
C SER A 273 -27.00 -4.61 -2.47
N VAL A 274 -28.18 -4.21 -2.07
CA VAL A 274 -28.43 -2.89 -1.44
C VAL A 274 -27.72 -2.78 -0.09
N THR A 275 -27.76 -3.82 0.74
CA THR A 275 -27.12 -3.83 2.05
C THR A 275 -25.60 -3.74 1.92
N LEU A 276 -24.99 -4.50 0.99
CA LEU A 276 -23.56 -4.42 0.71
C LEU A 276 -23.16 -3.04 0.18
N ALA A 277 -23.94 -2.45 -0.73
CA ALA A 277 -23.68 -1.12 -1.25
C ALA A 277 -23.72 -0.04 -0.15
N LEU A 278 -24.69 -0.11 0.76
CA LEU A 278 -24.75 0.77 1.94
C LEU A 278 -23.56 0.54 2.88
N GLY A 279 -23.13 -0.70 3.04
CA GLY A 279 -21.91 -1.06 3.79
C GLY A 279 -20.67 -0.39 3.21
N VAL A 280 -20.46 -0.50 1.89
CA VAL A 280 -19.35 0.18 1.18
C VAL A 280 -19.40 1.68 1.38
N GLN A 281 -20.59 2.29 1.24
CA GLN A 281 -20.74 3.74 1.40
C GLN A 281 -20.37 4.19 2.83
N ARG A 282 -20.81 3.47 3.86
CA ARG A 282 -20.45 3.76 5.26
C ARG A 282 -18.95 3.59 5.53
N MET A 283 -18.33 2.57 4.94
CA MET A 283 -16.91 2.36 5.05
C MET A 283 -16.11 3.49 4.38
N ALA A 284 -16.51 3.91 3.19
CA ALA A 284 -15.90 5.02 2.47
C ALA A 284 -15.97 6.34 3.26
N GLN A 285 -17.11 6.63 3.93
CA GLN A 285 -17.27 7.78 4.82
C GLN A 285 -16.29 7.75 6.01
N ARG A 286 -15.80 6.58 6.39
CA ARG A 286 -14.80 6.39 7.46
C ARG A 286 -13.36 6.24 6.92
N GLY A 287 -13.13 6.56 5.65
CA GLY A 287 -11.81 6.47 5.01
C GLY A 287 -11.40 5.04 4.60
N ALA A 288 -12.28 4.05 4.75
CA ALA A 288 -12.01 2.69 4.31
C ALA A 288 -12.57 2.45 2.91
N ILE A 289 -11.68 2.23 1.94
CA ILE A 289 -12.03 2.10 0.53
C ILE A 289 -12.08 0.63 0.13
N VAL A 290 -13.25 0.19 -0.30
CA VAL A 290 -13.51 -1.19 -0.70
C VAL A 290 -13.49 -1.27 -2.23
N ARG A 291 -12.62 -2.10 -2.78
CA ARG A 291 -12.50 -2.30 -4.23
C ARG A 291 -13.50 -3.30 -4.81
N GLN A 292 -14.00 -4.21 -3.99
CA GLN A 292 -14.93 -5.26 -4.42
C GLN A 292 -16.05 -5.45 -3.38
N LEU A 293 -17.30 -5.50 -3.81
CA LEU A 293 -18.46 -5.68 -2.92
C LEU A 293 -18.34 -6.91 -1.99
N PRO A 294 -17.87 -8.09 -2.47
CA PRO A 294 -17.71 -9.25 -1.60
C PRO A 294 -16.72 -9.04 -0.44
N ALA A 295 -15.76 -8.11 -0.57
CA ALA A 295 -14.78 -7.85 0.48
C ALA A 295 -15.42 -7.29 1.77
N VAL A 296 -16.54 -6.56 1.67
CA VAL A 296 -17.29 -6.04 2.84
C VAL A 296 -17.78 -7.18 3.72
N GLU A 297 -18.31 -8.22 3.08
CA GLU A 297 -18.80 -9.41 3.78
C GLU A 297 -17.63 -10.14 4.46
N THR A 298 -16.54 -10.35 3.73
CA THR A 298 -15.36 -11.03 4.26
C THR A 298 -14.80 -10.30 5.47
N LEU A 299 -14.72 -8.96 5.43
CA LEU A 299 -14.31 -8.15 6.56
C LEU A 299 -15.20 -8.35 7.79
N GLY A 300 -16.51 -8.51 7.62
CA GLY A 300 -17.43 -8.76 8.71
C GLY A 300 -17.29 -10.14 9.36
N THR A 301 -16.58 -11.07 8.74
CA THR A 301 -16.37 -12.46 9.23
C THR A 301 -14.92 -12.74 9.62
N VAL A 302 -14.03 -11.74 9.56
CA VAL A 302 -12.61 -11.89 9.93
C VAL A 302 -12.49 -12.22 11.40
N THR A 303 -11.73 -13.28 11.70
CA THR A 303 -11.39 -13.71 13.07
C THR A 303 -9.92 -13.50 13.39
N VAL A 304 -9.08 -13.32 12.37
CA VAL A 304 -7.64 -13.11 12.50
C VAL A 304 -7.20 -12.01 11.53
N ILE A 305 -6.41 -11.06 12.02
CA ILE A 305 -5.75 -10.04 11.22
C ILE A 305 -4.24 -10.28 11.34
N CYS A 306 -3.59 -10.54 10.20
CA CYS A 306 -2.13 -10.52 10.10
C CYS A 306 -1.70 -9.13 9.65
N THR A 307 -0.83 -8.49 10.41
CA THR A 307 -0.36 -7.14 10.13
C THR A 307 1.16 -7.08 10.16
N ASP A 308 1.74 -6.29 9.27
CA ASP A 308 3.14 -5.94 9.35
C ASP A 308 3.39 -4.94 10.49
N LYS A 309 4.62 -4.91 11.00
CA LYS A 309 5.07 -3.98 12.03
C LYS A 309 5.38 -2.62 11.40
N THR A 310 6.38 -2.61 10.51
CA THR A 310 7.03 -1.39 10.01
C THR A 310 6.16 -0.68 8.97
N GLY A 311 5.88 0.61 9.17
CA GLY A 311 5.05 1.41 8.28
C GLY A 311 3.55 1.13 8.36
N THR A 312 3.13 0.01 8.99
CA THR A 312 1.72 -0.34 9.23
C THR A 312 1.32 0.00 10.66
N LEU A 313 1.89 -0.67 11.64
CA LEU A 313 1.66 -0.39 13.06
C LEU A 313 2.49 0.80 13.56
N THR A 314 3.63 1.04 12.93
CA THR A 314 4.54 2.14 13.24
C THR A 314 4.44 3.27 12.21
N GLU A 315 5.04 4.42 12.52
CA GLU A 315 5.00 5.62 11.68
C GLU A 315 5.92 5.53 10.46
N ASN A 316 6.77 4.50 10.36
CA ASN A 316 7.88 4.38 9.40
C ASN A 316 8.81 5.60 9.46
N ARG A 317 9.02 6.11 10.66
CA ARG A 317 9.84 7.28 10.92
C ARG A 317 10.66 7.08 12.18
N MET A 318 11.97 6.90 12.03
CA MET A 318 12.85 6.81 13.18
C MET A 318 12.82 8.10 14.00
N THR A 319 12.77 7.95 15.32
CA THR A 319 12.83 9.05 16.28
C THR A 319 13.81 8.72 17.39
N VAL A 320 14.56 9.72 17.86
CA VAL A 320 15.40 9.58 19.03
C VAL A 320 14.49 9.53 20.25
N GLN A 321 14.56 8.43 21.01
CA GLN A 321 13.78 8.21 22.22
C GLN A 321 14.58 8.54 23.46
N ASP A 322 15.88 8.27 23.43
CA ASP A 322 16.76 8.48 24.57
C ASP A 322 18.18 8.82 24.09
N LEU A 323 18.89 9.56 24.92
CA LEU A 323 20.29 9.93 24.74
C LEU A 323 21.02 9.75 26.06
N ALA A 324 21.80 8.68 26.18
CA ALA A 324 22.66 8.43 27.33
C ALA A 324 24.00 9.14 27.14
N LEU A 325 24.28 10.11 27.95
CA LEU A 325 25.55 10.82 28.05
C LEU A 325 26.25 10.46 29.38
N ALA A 326 27.56 10.67 29.45
CA ALA A 326 28.35 10.39 30.66
C ALA A 326 27.85 11.22 31.87
N ASP A 327 27.41 12.45 31.61
CA ASP A 327 26.73 13.29 32.56
C ASP A 327 25.63 14.11 31.86
N GLY A 328 24.70 14.66 32.61
CA GLY A 328 23.59 15.47 32.07
C GLY A 328 23.97 16.92 31.77
N SER A 329 25.26 17.26 31.63
CA SER A 329 25.69 18.64 31.44
C SER A 329 25.26 19.20 30.07
N PRO A 330 24.84 20.46 30.01
CA PRO A 330 24.53 21.13 28.74
C PRO A 330 25.71 21.16 27.78
N ALA A 331 26.94 21.22 28.28
CA ALA A 331 28.15 21.25 27.46
C ALA A 331 28.33 19.91 26.70
N LEU A 332 28.10 18.78 27.38
CA LEU A 332 28.20 17.46 26.76
C LEU A 332 27.07 17.23 25.78
N LEU A 333 25.86 17.69 26.09
CA LEU A 333 24.74 17.67 25.14
C LEU A 333 25.09 18.42 23.85
N GLN A 334 25.62 19.63 23.96
CA GLN A 334 26.02 20.41 22.77
C GLN A 334 27.10 19.70 21.93
N ARG A 335 28.06 19.01 22.56
CA ARG A 335 29.04 18.18 21.83
C ARG A 335 28.40 17.00 21.12
N ALA A 336 27.45 16.33 21.75
CA ALA A 336 26.70 15.23 21.15
C ALA A 336 25.85 15.73 19.96
N LEU A 337 25.10 16.82 20.12
CA LEU A 337 24.32 17.43 19.04
C LEU A 337 25.20 17.87 17.87
N ARG A 338 26.38 18.42 18.15
CA ARG A 338 27.36 18.74 17.11
C ARG A 338 27.76 17.53 16.29
N VAL A 339 28.06 16.39 16.91
CA VAL A 339 28.41 15.16 16.20
C VAL A 339 27.20 14.65 15.38
N MET A 340 25.98 14.70 15.92
CA MET A 340 24.77 14.32 15.20
C MET A 340 24.56 15.13 13.92
N ILE A 341 24.93 16.42 13.93
CA ILE A 341 24.76 17.34 12.80
C ILE A 341 25.91 17.21 11.79
N LEU A 342 27.15 17.18 12.25
CA LEU A 342 28.33 17.23 11.39
C LEU A 342 28.62 15.87 10.75
N CYS A 343 28.47 14.76 11.49
CA CYS A 343 28.62 13.40 10.97
C CYS A 343 27.26 12.89 10.43
N ASN A 344 26.77 13.53 9.35
CA ASN A 344 25.43 13.30 8.86
C ASN A 344 25.28 13.77 7.40
N ASP A 345 24.73 12.91 6.53
CA ASP A 345 24.53 13.20 5.11
C ASP A 345 23.09 13.62 4.79
N ALA A 346 22.15 13.43 5.73
CA ALA A 346 20.76 13.82 5.53
C ALA A 346 20.59 15.34 5.47
N GLN A 347 19.52 15.76 4.83
CA GLN A 347 19.06 17.14 4.77
C GLN A 347 17.58 17.20 5.20
N LEU A 348 17.23 18.20 6.01
CA LEU A 348 15.83 18.47 6.36
C LEU A 348 15.34 19.68 5.55
N ARG A 349 14.11 19.57 5.04
CA ARG A 349 13.38 20.67 4.42
C ARG A 349 12.58 21.44 5.49
N ASN A 350 12.11 22.65 5.16
CA ASN A 350 11.32 23.48 6.08
C ASN A 350 10.02 22.83 6.56
N ASP A 351 9.47 21.86 5.82
CA ASP A 351 8.28 21.08 6.17
C ASP A 351 8.59 19.83 7.03
N GLN A 352 9.82 19.71 7.54
CA GLN A 352 10.37 18.58 8.27
C GLN A 352 10.46 17.26 7.47
N SER A 353 10.14 17.27 6.19
CA SER A 353 10.52 16.18 5.30
C SER A 353 12.05 16.17 5.13
N GLY A 354 12.64 15.00 4.96
CA GLY A 354 14.09 14.87 4.86
C GLY A 354 14.50 14.02 3.65
N ILE A 355 15.69 14.32 3.14
CA ILE A 355 16.37 13.51 2.14
C ILE A 355 17.53 12.80 2.84
N GLY A 356 17.74 11.51 2.57
CA GLY A 356 18.81 10.70 3.16
C GLY A 356 18.30 9.63 4.11
N ASP A 357 19.21 9.00 4.84
CA ASP A 357 18.91 7.89 5.75
C ASP A 357 17.93 8.30 6.87
N PRO A 358 16.89 7.50 7.17
CA PRO A 358 15.92 7.80 8.23
C PRO A 358 16.52 7.99 9.63
N LEU A 359 17.59 7.25 9.96
CA LEU A 359 18.31 7.40 11.23
C LEU A 359 19.00 8.76 11.30
N GLU A 360 19.64 9.17 10.21
CA GLU A 360 20.31 10.46 10.10
C GLU A 360 19.33 11.62 10.19
N GLN A 361 18.18 11.52 9.54
CA GLN A 361 17.10 12.49 9.66
C GLN A 361 16.59 12.61 11.10
N ALA A 362 16.47 11.48 11.82
CA ALA A 362 16.07 11.48 13.23
C ALA A 362 17.06 12.27 14.11
N LEU A 363 18.35 12.07 13.88
CA LEU A 363 19.40 12.80 14.61
C LEU A 363 19.33 14.31 14.35
N LEU A 364 19.10 14.75 13.11
CA LEU A 364 18.96 16.18 12.78
C LEU A 364 17.70 16.79 13.40
N ARG A 365 16.56 16.07 13.36
CA ARG A 365 15.33 16.54 14.00
C ARG A 365 15.52 16.70 15.51
N TYR A 366 16.15 15.72 16.14
CA TYR A 366 16.46 15.76 17.57
C TYR A 366 17.34 16.97 17.91
N ALA A 367 18.38 17.21 17.12
CA ALA A 367 19.27 18.36 17.32
C ALA A 367 18.50 19.69 17.19
N GLY A 368 17.65 19.82 16.17
CA GLY A 368 16.82 21.01 15.97
C GLY A 368 15.83 21.26 17.12
N THR A 369 15.19 20.21 17.66
CA THR A 369 14.28 20.35 18.83
C THR A 369 15.01 20.76 20.10
N HIS A 370 16.33 20.51 20.19
CA HIS A 370 17.17 20.94 21.32
C HIS A 370 17.89 22.26 21.04
N GLY A 371 17.40 23.05 20.08
CA GLY A 371 17.86 24.44 19.83
C GLY A 371 19.15 24.54 19.02
N ALA A 372 19.62 23.45 18.39
CA ALA A 372 20.79 23.52 17.53
C ALA A 372 20.37 24.02 16.13
N ASP A 373 21.08 25.06 15.66
CA ASP A 373 20.95 25.52 14.26
C ASP A 373 21.84 24.67 13.37
N VAL A 374 21.21 23.77 12.62
CA VAL A 374 21.88 22.79 11.75
C VAL A 374 22.69 23.47 10.66
N ASP A 375 22.11 24.49 10.02
CA ASP A 375 22.76 25.17 8.89
C ASP A 375 23.92 26.04 9.36
N ALA A 376 23.73 26.80 10.46
CA ALA A 376 24.79 27.60 11.05
C ALA A 376 25.98 26.75 11.51
N LEU A 377 25.74 25.58 12.11
CA LEU A 377 26.79 24.65 12.53
C LEU A 377 27.54 24.05 11.34
N ARG A 378 26.84 23.66 10.28
CA ARG A 378 27.47 23.14 9.05
C ARG A 378 28.29 24.21 8.32
N MET A 379 27.78 25.44 8.24
CA MET A 379 28.52 26.56 7.66
C MET A 379 29.73 26.94 8.49
N GLY A 380 29.62 26.94 9.84
CA GLY A 380 30.73 27.25 10.74
C GLY A 380 31.81 26.16 10.83
N SER A 381 31.49 24.93 10.47
CA SER A 381 32.41 23.79 10.49
C SER A 381 32.24 22.99 9.20
N PRO A 382 32.75 23.51 8.07
CA PRO A 382 32.63 22.82 6.78
C PRO A 382 33.35 21.48 6.83
N ARG A 383 32.73 20.47 6.19
CA ARG A 383 33.29 19.14 6.04
C ARG A 383 34.47 19.20 5.05
N VAL A 384 35.63 18.75 5.49
CA VAL A 384 36.84 18.67 4.67
C VAL A 384 36.90 17.31 3.97
N ASP A 385 36.54 16.25 4.67
CA ASP A 385 36.60 14.87 4.18
C ASP A 385 35.66 13.96 4.95
N ALA A 386 35.36 12.76 4.45
CA ALA A 386 34.50 11.79 5.11
C ALA A 386 34.90 10.34 4.83
N ARG A 387 34.73 9.48 5.84
CA ARG A 387 34.72 8.02 5.70
C ARG A 387 33.26 7.57 5.86
N PRO A 388 32.61 7.06 4.80
CA PRO A 388 31.21 6.62 4.86
C PRO A 388 31.09 5.33 5.68
N PHE A 389 29.88 5.04 6.14
CA PHE A 389 29.54 3.78 6.79
C PHE A 389 29.73 2.61 5.83
N SER A 390 30.33 1.50 6.30
CA SER A 390 30.36 0.24 5.58
C SER A 390 30.08 -0.94 6.53
N HIS A 391 29.73 -2.11 5.99
CA HIS A 391 29.52 -3.31 6.80
C HIS A 391 30.83 -3.84 7.42
N GLU A 392 31.96 -3.60 6.78
CA GLU A 392 33.29 -3.98 7.28
C GLU A 392 33.76 -3.02 8.39
N GLN A 393 33.36 -1.76 8.31
CA GLN A 393 33.65 -0.72 9.28
C GLN A 393 32.34 -0.03 9.66
N PRO A 394 31.61 -0.54 10.66
CA PRO A 394 30.25 -0.09 10.99
C PRO A 394 30.25 1.24 11.74
N PHE A 395 30.92 2.24 11.17
CA PHE A 395 30.89 3.63 11.62
C PHE A 395 31.05 4.57 10.42
N MET A 396 30.58 5.78 10.61
CA MET A 396 30.83 6.92 9.75
C MET A 396 31.67 7.94 10.51
N ALA A 397 32.61 8.58 9.83
CA ALA A 397 33.42 9.68 10.38
C ALA A 397 33.50 10.84 9.39
N THR A 398 33.39 12.06 9.89
CA THR A 398 33.56 13.27 9.09
C THR A 398 34.64 14.15 9.68
N ARG A 399 35.56 14.61 8.84
CA ARG A 399 36.67 15.48 9.23
C ARG A 399 36.29 16.94 8.99
N HIS A 400 36.56 17.75 10.00
CA HIS A 400 36.37 19.18 10.03
C HIS A 400 37.68 19.85 10.46
N ASN A 401 37.77 21.18 10.32
CA ASN A 401 39.00 21.91 10.68
C ASN A 401 39.36 21.83 12.18
N ASP A 402 38.39 21.54 13.02
CA ASP A 402 38.48 21.53 14.49
C ASP A 402 38.33 20.11 15.08
N GLY A 403 38.41 19.05 14.28
CA GLY A 403 38.36 17.67 14.74
C GLY A 403 37.59 16.74 13.84
N ILE A 404 37.36 15.52 14.34
CA ILE A 404 36.62 14.47 13.64
C ILE A 404 35.37 14.14 14.45
N ALA A 405 34.22 14.15 13.77
CA ALA A 405 32.94 13.68 14.33
C ALA A 405 32.69 12.23 13.88
N ILE A 406 32.28 11.37 14.81
CA ILE A 406 32.17 9.92 14.59
C ILE A 406 30.82 9.42 15.10
N LYS A 407 30.13 8.60 14.31
CA LYS A 407 28.96 7.83 14.74
C LYS A 407 29.04 6.41 14.21
N GLY A 408 28.50 5.43 14.95
CA GLY A 408 28.55 4.05 14.49
C GLY A 408 27.97 3.05 15.48
N ALA A 409 28.20 1.76 15.20
CA ALA A 409 27.79 0.68 16.09
C ALA A 409 28.48 0.82 17.45
N PRO A 410 27.72 0.79 18.56
CA PRO A 410 28.29 1.07 19.89
C PRO A 410 29.45 0.18 20.26
N GLU A 411 29.36 -1.12 19.96
CA GLU A 411 30.39 -2.11 20.30
C GLU A 411 31.70 -1.78 19.58
N TRP A 412 31.58 -1.34 18.34
CA TRP A 412 32.74 -1.07 17.49
C TRP A 412 33.40 0.28 17.83
N VAL A 413 32.61 1.30 18.10
CA VAL A 413 33.06 2.63 18.50
C VAL A 413 33.70 2.58 19.88
N LEU A 414 33.05 1.87 20.84
CA LEU A 414 33.50 1.76 22.23
C LEU A 414 34.88 1.11 22.33
N GLN A 415 35.18 0.08 21.52
CA GLN A 415 36.48 -0.57 21.50
C GLN A 415 37.65 0.36 21.11
N ARG A 416 37.34 1.45 20.41
CA ARG A 416 38.32 2.44 19.93
C ARG A 416 38.38 3.70 20.77
N CYS A 417 37.44 3.87 21.71
CA CYS A 417 37.42 4.98 22.64
C CYS A 417 38.33 4.67 23.85
N ARG A 418 39.32 5.49 24.06
CA ARG A 418 40.14 5.48 25.26
C ARG A 418 39.55 6.40 26.33
N TRP A 419 38.98 7.52 25.89
CA TRP A 419 38.50 8.58 26.78
C TRP A 419 36.99 8.70 26.68
N MET A 420 36.40 9.18 27.78
CA MET A 420 34.99 9.57 27.86
C MET A 420 34.92 11.05 28.21
N ALA A 421 34.10 11.79 27.46
CA ALA A 421 33.88 13.21 27.74
C ALA A 421 32.97 13.40 28.95
N THR A 422 33.34 14.33 29.81
CA THR A 422 32.55 14.79 30.95
C THR A 422 32.50 16.35 30.96
N ALA A 423 31.67 16.94 31.82
CA ALA A 423 31.62 18.40 32.00
C ALA A 423 32.96 18.99 32.44
N SER A 424 33.74 18.24 33.21
CA SER A 424 35.02 18.70 33.78
C SER A 424 36.23 18.38 32.88
N GLY A 425 36.03 17.69 31.73
CA GLY A 425 37.12 17.29 30.85
C GLY A 425 36.92 15.91 30.28
N VAL A 426 37.97 15.08 30.31
CA VAL A 426 37.94 13.69 29.84
C VAL A 426 38.37 12.74 30.97
N THR A 427 37.76 11.59 31.04
CA THR A 427 38.13 10.50 31.96
C THR A 427 38.32 9.20 31.16
N ASP A 428 38.85 8.15 31.77
CA ASP A 428 38.89 6.84 31.17
C ASP A 428 37.46 6.31 30.94
N VAL A 429 37.23 5.72 29.77
CA VAL A 429 35.92 5.11 29.48
C VAL A 429 35.78 3.79 30.24
N ASP A 430 34.58 3.56 30.81
CA ASP A 430 34.21 2.24 31.37
C ASP A 430 33.40 1.45 30.31
N PRO A 431 34.03 0.50 29.61
CA PRO A 431 33.36 -0.30 28.60
C PRO A 431 32.22 -1.16 29.20
N GLY A 432 32.39 -1.65 30.44
CA GLY A 432 31.38 -2.51 31.07
C GLY A 432 30.07 -1.78 31.31
N TYR A 433 30.15 -0.55 31.81
CA TYR A 433 29.00 0.31 32.01
C TYR A 433 28.27 0.57 30.68
N TRP A 434 29.00 0.96 29.63
CA TRP A 434 28.38 1.34 28.33
C TRP A 434 27.83 0.15 27.57
N HIS A 435 28.44 -1.04 27.68
CA HIS A 435 27.86 -2.28 27.15
C HIS A 435 26.51 -2.58 27.82
N LYS A 436 26.41 -2.40 29.13
CA LYS A 436 25.14 -2.58 29.83
C LYS A 436 24.08 -1.60 29.40
N VAL A 437 24.40 -0.31 29.33
CA VAL A 437 23.46 0.76 28.86
C VAL A 437 22.95 0.44 27.45
N THR A 438 23.84 0.06 26.54
CA THR A 438 23.48 -0.28 25.17
C THR A 438 22.59 -1.54 25.11
N ALA A 439 22.91 -2.56 25.91
CA ALA A 439 22.13 -3.79 25.97
C ALA A 439 20.74 -3.55 26.56
N ASP A 440 20.60 -2.72 27.57
CA ASP A 440 19.32 -2.34 28.17
C ASP A 440 18.44 -1.61 27.16
N MET A 441 18.99 -0.68 26.38
CA MET A 441 18.31 0.02 25.29
C MET A 441 17.88 -0.94 24.18
N ALA A 442 18.77 -1.85 23.77
CA ALA A 442 18.49 -2.87 22.76
C ALA A 442 17.39 -3.85 23.22
N THR A 443 17.40 -4.26 24.49
CA THR A 443 16.37 -5.12 25.08
C THR A 443 15.00 -4.43 25.09
N ALA A 444 14.97 -3.10 25.18
CA ALA A 444 13.74 -2.31 25.02
C ALA A 444 13.29 -2.14 23.55
N GLY A 445 13.98 -2.83 22.60
CA GLY A 445 13.64 -2.80 21.17
C GLY A 445 14.13 -1.55 20.43
N MET A 446 15.04 -0.78 21.03
CA MET A 446 15.59 0.42 20.41
C MET A 446 16.86 0.11 19.62
N ARG A 447 17.03 0.79 18.50
CA ARG A 447 18.27 0.77 17.73
C ARG A 447 19.25 1.79 18.33
N THR A 448 20.48 1.38 18.55
CA THR A 448 21.48 2.21 19.25
C THR A 448 22.58 2.67 18.30
N ILE A 449 23.00 3.94 18.44
CA ILE A 449 24.11 4.54 17.71
C ILE A 449 25.02 5.25 18.71
N ALA A 450 26.31 4.90 18.71
CA ALA A 450 27.31 5.61 19.50
C ALA A 450 27.73 6.92 18.84
N LEU A 451 28.03 7.89 19.66
CA LEU A 451 28.62 9.16 19.29
C LEU A 451 30.00 9.29 19.92
N ALA A 452 30.98 9.65 19.11
CA ALA A 452 32.34 9.90 19.56
C ALA A 452 32.99 11.06 18.78
N SER A 453 34.10 11.57 19.26
CA SER A 453 34.90 12.59 18.59
C SER A 453 36.38 12.31 18.74
N ALA A 454 37.20 12.80 17.80
CA ALA A 454 38.65 12.87 17.93
C ALA A 454 39.09 14.33 17.77
N MET A 455 39.88 14.82 18.74
CA MET A 455 40.31 16.22 18.76
C MET A 455 41.44 16.49 17.78
N ASP A 456 42.24 15.47 17.42
CA ASP A 456 43.25 15.56 16.37
C ASP A 456 42.55 15.37 15.03
N GLY A 457 42.54 16.41 14.20
CA GLY A 457 41.87 16.41 12.89
C GLY A 457 42.60 15.58 11.81
N ARG A 458 43.54 14.69 12.17
CA ARG A 458 44.24 13.79 11.24
C ARG A 458 43.56 12.42 11.19
N TRP A 459 43.51 11.84 9.99
CA TRP A 459 42.89 10.52 9.82
C TRP A 459 43.64 9.40 10.55
N GLU A 460 44.95 9.56 10.74
CA GLU A 460 45.80 8.63 11.49
C GLU A 460 45.31 8.47 12.94
N ALA A 461 44.73 9.51 13.54
CA ALA A 461 44.16 9.46 14.87
C ALA A 461 42.94 8.52 14.98
N LEU A 462 42.29 8.16 13.86
CA LEU A 462 41.22 7.14 13.84
C LEU A 462 41.79 5.72 13.94
N ASP A 463 42.96 5.48 13.38
CA ASP A 463 43.56 4.15 13.34
C ASP A 463 44.29 3.85 14.65
N ASP A 464 44.79 4.89 15.36
CA ASP A 464 45.51 4.80 16.64
C ASP A 464 44.60 4.61 17.87
N GLY A 465 43.28 4.65 17.72
CA GLY A 465 42.32 4.34 18.79
C GLY A 465 42.23 5.41 19.90
N GLY A 466 42.47 6.67 19.64
CA GLY A 466 42.43 7.77 20.60
C GLY A 466 41.06 8.51 20.65
N TRP A 467 39.96 7.82 20.42
CA TRP A 467 38.66 8.46 20.36
C TRP A 467 38.11 8.79 21.75
N THR A 468 37.32 9.87 21.78
CA THR A 468 36.60 10.29 22.98
C THR A 468 35.12 9.92 22.84
N TRP A 469 34.66 9.03 23.69
CA TRP A 469 33.24 8.66 23.80
C TRP A 469 32.40 9.82 24.30
N LEU A 470 31.25 10.08 23.65
CA LEU A 470 30.29 11.11 24.07
C LEU A 470 29.03 10.49 24.64
N GLY A 471 28.54 9.39 24.09
CA GLY A 471 27.33 8.74 24.52
C GLY A 471 26.70 7.83 23.47
N VAL A 472 25.50 7.35 23.80
CA VAL A 472 24.69 6.49 22.94
C VAL A 472 23.32 7.10 22.72
N VAL A 473 22.88 7.14 21.48
CA VAL A 473 21.54 7.52 21.04
C VAL A 473 20.72 6.26 20.85
N ALA A 474 19.54 6.21 21.45
CA ALA A 474 18.55 5.16 21.22
C ALA A 474 17.43 5.68 20.32
N LEU A 475 17.17 4.95 19.24
CA LEU A 475 16.18 5.30 18.23
C LEU A 475 15.13 4.19 18.12
N LEU A 476 13.90 4.60 17.89
CA LEU A 476 12.76 3.70 17.67
C LEU A 476 11.88 4.28 16.57
N ASP A 477 11.26 3.39 15.80
CA ASP A 477 10.11 3.73 14.95
C ASP A 477 8.85 3.61 15.82
N PRO A 478 8.23 4.75 16.26
CA PRO A 478 7.16 4.72 17.24
C PRO A 478 5.88 4.12 16.65
N PRO A 479 5.07 3.43 17.47
CA PRO A 479 3.75 2.99 17.05
C PRO A 479 2.86 4.20 16.75
N ARG A 480 2.02 4.10 15.73
CA ARG A 480 1.02 5.14 15.44
C ARG A 480 0.08 5.31 16.63
N ALA A 481 -0.28 6.55 16.97
CA ALA A 481 -1.12 6.87 18.12
C ALA A 481 -2.48 6.13 18.13
N ALA A 482 -3.04 5.80 16.96
CA ALA A 482 -4.31 5.08 16.83
C ALA A 482 -4.19 3.55 17.05
N VAL A 483 -3.00 2.96 16.98
CA VAL A 483 -2.81 1.50 17.00
C VAL A 483 -3.22 0.83 18.30
N PRO A 484 -2.88 1.35 19.50
CA PRO A 484 -3.32 0.72 20.76
C PRO A 484 -4.85 0.61 20.86
N ALA A 485 -5.56 1.66 20.49
CA ALA A 485 -7.03 1.68 20.48
C ALA A 485 -7.60 0.72 19.43
N ALA A 486 -7.02 0.66 18.24
CA ALA A 486 -7.42 -0.26 17.17
C ALA A 486 -7.24 -1.73 17.58
N ILE A 487 -6.10 -2.09 18.20
CA ILE A 487 -5.85 -3.45 18.71
C ILE A 487 -6.84 -3.80 19.83
N ALA A 488 -7.13 -2.87 20.74
CA ALA A 488 -8.12 -3.08 21.80
C ALA A 488 -9.51 -3.33 21.21
N ALA A 489 -9.91 -2.57 20.17
CA ALA A 489 -11.17 -2.77 19.46
C ALA A 489 -11.25 -4.14 18.76
N CYS A 490 -10.15 -4.58 18.11
CA CYS A 490 -10.07 -5.92 17.53
C CYS A 490 -10.26 -7.01 18.59
N ARG A 491 -9.59 -6.90 19.73
CA ARG A 491 -9.71 -7.85 20.84
C ARG A 491 -11.13 -7.90 21.40
N SER A 492 -11.77 -6.74 21.59
CA SER A 492 -13.16 -6.67 22.07
C SER A 492 -14.16 -7.30 21.08
N ALA A 493 -13.84 -7.25 19.78
CA ALA A 493 -14.62 -7.90 18.72
C ALA A 493 -14.30 -9.41 18.57
N GLY A 494 -13.43 -9.99 19.40
CA GLY A 494 -13.00 -11.38 19.29
C GLY A 494 -12.04 -11.66 18.13
N ILE A 495 -11.45 -10.62 17.55
CA ILE A 495 -10.49 -10.72 16.44
C ILE A 495 -9.07 -10.82 17.00
N ARG A 496 -8.35 -11.86 16.62
CA ARG A 496 -6.95 -12.06 16.99
C ARG A 496 -6.05 -11.29 16.02
N VAL A 497 -5.22 -10.39 16.56
CA VAL A 497 -4.20 -9.67 15.77
C VAL A 497 -2.86 -10.41 15.92
N ILE A 498 -2.25 -10.74 14.78
CA ILE A 498 -0.94 -11.37 14.68
C ILE A 498 -0.01 -10.40 13.94
N MET A 499 1.06 -10.01 14.61
CA MET A 499 2.12 -9.22 13.98
C MET A 499 3.07 -10.16 13.24
N VAL A 500 3.31 -9.87 11.97
CA VAL A 500 4.29 -10.55 11.12
C VAL A 500 5.36 -9.53 10.76
N THR A 501 6.61 -9.83 10.99
CA THR A 501 7.71 -8.92 10.69
C THR A 501 8.93 -9.70 10.21
N GLY A 502 9.66 -9.12 9.26
CA GLY A 502 10.98 -9.59 8.85
C GLY A 502 12.12 -9.05 9.72
N ASP A 503 11.82 -8.13 10.64
CA ASP A 503 12.81 -7.60 11.57
C ASP A 503 13.21 -8.64 12.62
N HIS A 504 14.44 -8.53 13.09
CA HIS A 504 14.98 -9.35 14.18
C HIS A 504 14.20 -9.17 15.48
#